data_2475e2d19050922af8a50515f18a1cd6
#
_entry.id   2475e2d19050922af8a50515f18a1cd6
#
_cell.length_a   1.000
_cell.length_b   1.000
_cell.length_c   1.000
_cell.angle_alpha   90.00
_cell.angle_beta   90.00
_cell.angle_gamma   90.00
#
_symmetry.space_group_name_H-M   'P 1'
#
loop_
_entity.id
_entity.type
_entity.pdbx_description
1 polymer ?
#
loop_
_entity_poly.entity_id
_entity_poly.type
_entity_poly.pdbx_seq_one_letter_code
_entity_poly.pdbx_strand_id
1 'polypeptide(L)'
;MRKLMLIFTLLCVTVLTLTAASSSDSTAFTHSLSLDVRSGFVTQHHDLFRGVNATGTPIKASASAHLQYYFRFPSASRLGRIMPSAYQGVGVAPYTFFNHEVMGTPVAFYVFQGAEVARFSESLSLDYEWNFGASAGWHRNLVVGTKVNAYINLGLMLKWQPALCGSAFCRSLGGWTFAAGLDMTHFSNGDTTLPNVGTNIIGARISASRAFGATAGKAADGGSAARMDIRQLRHDARAELARKSFLKRTELDVILCGTVNAETITYQDKEYKLDGKFGVAALHINPLYRVTPCFLVGPAVDVQYNEGINLADHVAGINPVTDEIRFHRPPLAEQLAAGLSLRVELQAPIFAVNLGFGHNIIYKGPELGGFYYLAALKTFVTDSLFMHVGLKVCDTESSNNLLLGLGWRF
;
A
#
# COMPACT_ATOMS: atom_id res chain seq x y z
N MET A 1 2.87 -4.31 -18.11
CA MET A 1 1.90 -5.37 -17.78
C MET A 1 2.56 -6.60 -17.15
N ARG A 2 3.43 -7.35 -17.85
CA ARG A 2 4.03 -8.58 -17.31
C ARG A 2 4.75 -8.39 -15.96
N LYS A 3 5.52 -7.31 -15.75
CA LYS A 3 6.26 -7.06 -14.51
C LYS A 3 5.35 -6.77 -13.31
N LEU A 4 4.28 -5.98 -13.49
CA LEU A 4 3.33 -5.67 -12.41
C LEU A 4 2.49 -6.89 -12.03
N MET A 5 2.03 -7.66 -13.03
CA MET A 5 1.37 -8.94 -12.79
C MET A 5 2.31 -9.95 -12.11
N LEU A 6 3.60 -9.98 -12.47
CA LEU A 6 4.58 -10.87 -11.84
C LEU A 6 4.78 -10.53 -10.36
N ILE A 7 4.89 -9.25 -10.02
CA ILE A 7 5.02 -8.77 -8.63
C ILE A 7 3.76 -9.12 -7.84
N PHE A 8 2.58 -8.88 -8.40
CA PHE A 8 1.31 -9.23 -7.78
C PHE A 8 1.18 -10.74 -7.58
N THR A 9 1.51 -11.55 -8.61
CA THR A 9 1.50 -13.02 -8.52
C THR A 9 2.50 -13.50 -7.46
N LEU A 10 3.70 -12.93 -7.42
CA LEU A 10 4.70 -13.24 -6.41
C LEU A 10 4.22 -12.86 -5.00
N LEU A 11 3.57 -11.71 -4.84
CA LEU A 11 2.96 -11.28 -3.58
C LEU A 11 1.83 -12.23 -3.13
N CYS A 12 0.95 -12.63 -4.04
CA CYS A 12 -0.11 -13.61 -3.76
C CYS A 12 0.46 -15.00 -3.43
N VAL A 13 1.48 -15.45 -4.16
CA VAL A 13 2.14 -16.75 -3.92
C VAL A 13 2.86 -16.74 -2.55
N THR A 14 3.53 -15.65 -2.16
CA THR A 14 4.17 -15.57 -0.84
C THR A 14 3.16 -15.60 0.30
N VAL A 15 2.01 -14.93 0.15
CA VAL A 15 0.92 -15.00 1.13
C VAL A 15 0.35 -16.43 1.23
N LEU A 16 0.17 -17.13 0.09
CA LEU A 16 -0.35 -18.48 0.05
C LEU A 16 0.66 -19.53 0.55
N THR A 17 1.96 -19.40 0.24
CA THR A 17 2.99 -20.35 0.68
C THR A 17 3.28 -20.25 2.17
N LEU A 18 3.20 -19.05 2.77
CA LEU A 18 3.32 -18.87 4.22
C LEU A 18 2.16 -19.56 4.99
N THR A 19 0.99 -19.74 4.36
CA THR A 19 -0.12 -20.48 4.97
C THR A 19 0.07 -22.00 4.92
N ALA A 20 0.79 -22.51 3.92
CA ALA A 20 0.99 -23.94 3.71
C ALA A 20 2.12 -24.55 4.59
N ALA A 21 3.05 -23.73 5.06
CA ALA A 21 4.24 -24.20 5.78
C ALA A 21 4.06 -24.50 7.28
N SER A 22 2.85 -24.28 7.86
CA SER A 22 2.62 -24.46 9.30
C SER A 22 1.63 -25.58 9.63
N SER A 23 1.86 -26.79 9.17
CA SER A 23 1.04 -27.95 9.53
C SER A 23 1.74 -28.85 10.54
N SER A 24 1.84 -28.43 11.79
CA SER A 24 1.83 -29.36 12.94
C SER A 24 1.65 -28.59 14.24
N ASP A 25 0.68 -29.00 15.02
CA ASP A 25 0.27 -28.61 16.36
C ASP A 25 -0.68 -27.42 16.57
N SER A 26 -1.88 -27.78 17.01
CA SER A 26 -2.86 -27.12 17.90
C SER A 26 -3.16 -25.61 17.77
N THR A 27 -2.60 -24.90 16.80
CA THR A 27 -2.77 -23.47 16.58
C THR A 27 -3.29 -23.22 15.18
N ALA A 28 -4.54 -23.60 14.90
CA ALA A 28 -5.13 -23.47 13.58
C ALA A 28 -5.35 -21.98 13.21
N PHE A 29 -4.99 -21.64 11.97
CA PHE A 29 -5.37 -20.36 11.36
C PHE A 29 -6.89 -20.21 11.36
N THR A 30 -7.37 -19.01 11.58
CA THR A 30 -8.78 -18.66 11.33
C THR A 30 -8.90 -18.12 9.92
N HIS A 31 -9.71 -18.75 9.10
CA HIS A 31 -9.96 -18.37 7.71
C HIS A 31 -11.31 -17.70 7.60
N SER A 32 -11.46 -16.74 6.68
CA SER A 32 -12.72 -16.03 6.44
C SER A 32 -12.87 -15.66 4.98
N LEU A 33 -14.12 -15.62 4.54
CA LEU A 33 -14.55 -15.02 3.27
C LEU A 33 -15.39 -13.79 3.59
N SER A 34 -15.18 -12.71 2.83
CA SER A 34 -15.93 -11.46 2.94
C SER A 34 -16.47 -11.03 1.60
N LEU A 35 -17.70 -10.53 1.62
CA LEU A 35 -18.28 -9.72 0.56
C LEU A 35 -18.36 -8.28 1.09
N ASP A 36 -17.82 -7.33 0.31
CA ASP A 36 -17.74 -5.93 0.66
C ASP A 36 -18.23 -5.09 -0.53
N VAL A 37 -19.17 -4.19 -0.29
CA VAL A 37 -19.70 -3.27 -1.30
C VAL A 37 -19.32 -1.86 -0.91
N ARG A 38 -18.80 -1.12 -1.89
CA ARG A 38 -18.35 0.26 -1.70
C ARG A 38 -19.00 1.17 -2.71
N SER A 39 -19.30 2.39 -2.28
CA SER A 39 -19.77 3.47 -3.13
C SER A 39 -19.10 4.75 -2.70
N GLY A 40 -18.63 5.55 -3.67
CA GLY A 40 -17.87 6.74 -3.34
C GLY A 40 -17.98 7.84 -4.38
N PHE A 41 -17.54 9.01 -3.95
CA PHE A 41 -17.42 10.21 -4.75
C PHE A 41 -16.03 10.26 -5.42
N VAL A 42 -15.99 10.46 -6.73
CA VAL A 42 -14.76 10.69 -7.49
C VAL A 42 -14.37 12.15 -7.37
N THR A 43 -13.16 12.44 -6.90
CA THR A 43 -12.67 13.82 -6.75
C THR A 43 -12.58 14.52 -8.09
N GLN A 44 -13.05 15.78 -8.16
CA GLN A 44 -13.16 16.57 -9.38
C GLN A 44 -11.90 17.42 -9.65
N HIS A 45 -10.71 16.82 -9.45
CA HIS A 45 -9.41 17.51 -9.52
C HIS A 45 -8.89 17.71 -10.95
N HIS A 46 -9.52 17.11 -11.96
CA HIS A 46 -9.16 17.25 -13.37
C HIS A 46 -10.42 17.46 -14.23
N ASP A 47 -10.28 18.19 -15.32
CA ASP A 47 -11.41 18.56 -16.21
C ASP A 47 -12.12 17.35 -16.83
N LEU A 48 -11.41 16.24 -17.07
CA LEU A 48 -12.01 14.98 -17.51
C LEU A 48 -13.15 14.53 -16.58
N PHE A 49 -12.96 14.64 -15.26
CA PHE A 49 -14.00 14.27 -14.28
C PHE A 49 -15.14 15.28 -14.24
N ARG A 50 -14.89 16.54 -14.63
CA ARG A 50 -15.89 17.61 -14.69
C ARG A 50 -16.76 17.57 -15.94
N GLY A 51 -16.45 16.67 -16.90
CA GLY A 51 -17.22 16.47 -18.12
C GLY A 51 -16.50 16.87 -19.40
N VAL A 52 -15.25 17.35 -19.34
CA VAL A 52 -14.40 17.55 -20.53
C VAL A 52 -13.83 16.17 -20.95
N ASN A 53 -14.72 15.33 -21.50
CA ASN A 53 -14.41 13.95 -21.90
C ASN A 53 -15.26 13.55 -23.11
N ALA A 54 -15.04 12.35 -23.66
CA ALA A 54 -15.70 11.87 -24.88
C ALA A 54 -17.23 11.85 -24.80
N THR A 55 -17.81 11.70 -23.61
CA THR A 55 -19.28 11.66 -23.41
C THR A 55 -19.88 12.99 -22.99
N GLY A 56 -19.07 14.01 -22.71
CA GLY A 56 -19.52 15.29 -22.19
C GLY A 56 -20.18 15.24 -20.80
N THR A 57 -20.11 14.10 -20.11
CA THR A 57 -20.77 13.89 -18.83
C THR A 57 -19.77 13.85 -17.66
N PRO A 58 -20.05 14.55 -16.54
CA PRO A 58 -19.20 14.47 -15.34
C PRO A 58 -19.15 13.08 -14.73
N ILE A 59 -17.97 12.66 -14.28
CA ILE A 59 -17.74 11.40 -13.59
C ILE A 59 -17.63 11.68 -12.10
N LYS A 60 -18.75 11.59 -11.37
CA LYS A 60 -18.83 12.00 -9.95
C LYS A 60 -18.87 10.87 -8.98
N ALA A 61 -19.24 9.66 -9.42
CA ALA A 61 -19.48 8.52 -8.54
C ALA A 61 -18.75 7.27 -9.01
N SER A 62 -18.46 6.40 -8.07
CA SER A 62 -17.95 5.06 -8.31
C SER A 62 -18.66 4.07 -7.39
N ALA A 63 -18.81 2.83 -7.85
CA ALA A 63 -19.23 1.71 -7.04
C ALA A 63 -18.34 0.50 -7.31
N SER A 64 -18.18 -0.37 -6.31
CA SER A 64 -17.41 -1.61 -6.44
C SER A 64 -17.96 -2.70 -5.53
N ALA A 65 -17.71 -3.95 -5.92
CA ALA A 65 -17.98 -5.13 -5.10
C ALA A 65 -16.67 -5.91 -4.91
N HIS A 66 -16.35 -6.25 -3.68
CA HIS A 66 -15.10 -6.89 -3.32
C HIS A 66 -15.37 -8.29 -2.79
N LEU A 67 -14.72 -9.28 -3.36
CA LEU A 67 -14.61 -10.62 -2.78
C LEU A 67 -13.24 -10.74 -2.15
N GLN A 68 -13.19 -10.99 -0.83
CA GLN A 68 -11.97 -11.05 -0.06
C GLN A 68 -11.86 -12.40 0.65
N TYR A 69 -10.69 -13.02 0.57
CA TYR A 69 -10.27 -14.11 1.43
C TYR A 69 -9.20 -13.62 2.39
N TYR A 70 -9.36 -13.88 3.69
CA TYR A 70 -8.38 -13.51 4.69
C TYR A 70 -8.21 -14.56 5.79
N PHE A 71 -7.09 -14.47 6.47
CA PHE A 71 -6.74 -15.33 7.59
C PHE A 71 -6.10 -14.53 8.72
N ARG A 72 -6.11 -15.13 9.91
CA ARG A 72 -5.42 -14.63 11.10
C ARG A 72 -4.40 -15.65 11.56
N PHE A 73 -3.21 -15.17 11.93
CA PHE A 73 -2.24 -16.02 12.62
C PHE A 73 -2.75 -16.36 14.02
N PRO A 74 -2.48 -17.59 14.52
CA PRO A 74 -2.76 -17.93 15.90
C PRO A 74 -2.05 -16.96 16.84
N SER A 75 -2.78 -16.44 17.83
CA SER A 75 -2.23 -15.46 18.77
C SER A 75 -1.05 -15.98 19.62
N ALA A 76 -0.96 -17.29 19.79
CA ALA A 76 0.19 -17.96 20.44
C ALA A 76 1.44 -18.03 19.54
N SER A 77 1.31 -17.92 18.22
CA SER A 77 2.44 -17.96 17.31
C SER A 77 3.29 -16.69 17.39
N ARG A 78 4.58 -16.79 16.96
CA ARG A 78 5.48 -15.62 16.92
C ARG A 78 4.90 -14.48 16.10
N LEU A 79 4.37 -14.77 14.90
CA LEU A 79 3.79 -13.77 14.00
C LEU A 79 2.49 -13.20 14.57
N GLY A 80 1.62 -14.03 15.16
CA GLY A 80 0.38 -13.57 15.78
C GLY A 80 0.59 -12.65 16.98
N ARG A 81 1.72 -12.77 17.71
CA ARG A 81 2.06 -11.89 18.84
C ARG A 81 2.54 -10.50 18.42
N ILE A 82 3.01 -10.31 17.17
CA ILE A 82 3.38 -8.98 16.67
C ILE A 82 2.18 -8.04 16.72
N MET A 83 1.04 -8.49 16.19
CA MET A 83 -0.22 -7.74 16.18
C MET A 83 -1.41 -8.72 16.29
N PRO A 84 -1.84 -9.07 17.52
CA PRO A 84 -2.81 -10.15 17.75
C PRO A 84 -4.17 -9.97 17.08
N SER A 85 -4.59 -8.73 16.80
CA SER A 85 -5.85 -8.43 16.10
C SER A 85 -5.73 -8.44 14.58
N ALA A 86 -4.51 -8.55 14.02
CA ALA A 86 -4.29 -8.45 12.59
C ALA A 86 -4.91 -9.61 11.82
N TYR A 87 -5.45 -9.27 10.65
CA TYR A 87 -5.87 -10.19 9.62
C TYR A 87 -5.29 -9.73 8.29
N GLN A 88 -5.01 -10.66 7.41
CA GLN A 88 -4.41 -10.38 6.11
C GLN A 88 -4.92 -11.34 5.06
N GLY A 89 -4.94 -10.91 3.80
CA GLY A 89 -5.48 -11.73 2.74
C GLY A 89 -5.34 -11.14 1.35
N VAL A 90 -6.14 -11.68 0.44
CA VAL A 90 -6.21 -11.29 -0.97
C VAL A 90 -7.64 -10.96 -1.35
N GLY A 91 -7.81 -10.06 -2.30
CA GLY A 91 -9.12 -9.66 -2.79
C GLY A 91 -9.14 -9.34 -4.26
N VAL A 92 -10.34 -9.40 -4.83
CA VAL A 92 -10.65 -8.97 -6.18
C VAL A 92 -11.87 -8.06 -6.15
N ALA A 93 -11.84 -6.98 -6.96
CA ALA A 93 -12.92 -6.01 -6.99
C ALA A 93 -13.13 -5.42 -8.39
N PRO A 94 -14.24 -5.68 -9.06
CA PRO A 94 -14.69 -4.89 -10.19
C PRO A 94 -15.18 -3.50 -9.72
N TYR A 95 -14.86 -2.49 -10.53
CA TYR A 95 -15.26 -1.10 -10.33
C TYR A 95 -16.12 -0.61 -11.50
N THR A 96 -17.09 0.25 -11.20
CA THR A 96 -17.78 1.06 -12.18
C THR A 96 -17.71 2.54 -11.80
N PHE A 97 -17.53 3.38 -12.82
CA PHE A 97 -17.57 4.85 -12.72
C PHE A 97 -18.83 5.41 -13.38
N PHE A 98 -19.78 4.54 -13.76
CA PHE A 98 -21.01 4.87 -14.48
C PHE A 98 -20.77 5.57 -15.84
N ASN A 99 -19.53 5.54 -16.32
CA ASN A 99 -19.10 6.03 -17.63
C ASN A 99 -18.00 5.10 -18.16
N HIS A 100 -18.41 3.94 -18.66
CA HIS A 100 -17.47 2.90 -19.07
C HIS A 100 -16.73 3.26 -20.36
N GLU A 101 -17.32 4.12 -21.20
CA GLU A 101 -16.70 4.61 -22.44
C GLU A 101 -15.42 5.42 -22.15
N VAL A 102 -15.41 6.23 -21.09
CA VAL A 102 -14.27 7.03 -20.68
C VAL A 102 -13.33 6.26 -19.76
N MET A 103 -13.86 5.56 -18.76
CA MET A 103 -13.06 4.95 -17.68
C MET A 103 -12.76 3.46 -17.89
N GLY A 104 -13.57 2.78 -18.71
CA GLY A 104 -13.54 1.32 -18.80
C GLY A 104 -14.28 0.64 -17.64
N THR A 105 -13.98 -0.63 -17.42
CA THR A 105 -14.47 -1.45 -16.30
C THR A 105 -13.29 -2.08 -15.58
N PRO A 106 -12.56 -1.30 -14.76
CA PRO A 106 -11.36 -1.81 -14.11
C PRO A 106 -11.69 -2.85 -13.05
N VAL A 107 -10.85 -3.87 -12.98
CA VAL A 107 -10.87 -4.90 -11.94
C VAL A 107 -9.57 -4.79 -11.15
N ALA A 108 -9.67 -4.59 -9.85
CA ALA A 108 -8.54 -4.56 -8.94
C ALA A 108 -8.27 -5.96 -8.37
N PHE A 109 -6.98 -6.34 -8.29
CA PHE A 109 -6.46 -7.50 -7.58
C PHE A 109 -5.48 -6.98 -6.53
N TYR A 110 -5.66 -7.39 -5.27
CA TYR A 110 -4.91 -6.78 -4.19
C TYR A 110 -4.63 -7.74 -3.04
N VAL A 111 -3.58 -7.44 -2.29
CA VAL A 111 -3.37 -7.92 -0.94
C VAL A 111 -3.89 -6.88 0.03
N PHE A 112 -4.28 -7.31 1.22
CA PHE A 112 -4.74 -6.40 2.24
C PHE A 112 -4.38 -6.87 3.64
N GLN A 113 -4.35 -5.93 4.56
CA GLN A 113 -4.19 -6.18 5.98
C GLN A 113 -5.03 -5.18 6.75
N GLY A 114 -5.65 -5.67 7.80
CA GLY A 114 -6.36 -4.84 8.76
C GLY A 114 -6.11 -5.29 10.19
N ALA A 115 -6.41 -4.42 11.13
CA ALA A 115 -6.35 -4.72 12.55
C ALA A 115 -7.26 -3.80 13.35
N GLU A 116 -7.58 -4.25 14.56
CA GLU A 116 -8.32 -3.46 15.54
C GLU A 116 -7.50 -2.28 16.04
N VAL A 117 -8.05 -1.08 15.92
CA VAL A 117 -7.54 0.17 16.49
C VAL A 117 -8.05 0.37 17.90
N ALA A 118 -9.36 0.22 18.07
CA ALA A 118 -10.05 0.40 19.35
C ALA A 118 -11.20 -0.58 19.50
N ARG A 119 -11.53 -0.92 20.73
CA ARG A 119 -12.65 -1.79 21.07
C ARG A 119 -13.62 -1.04 22.00
N PHE A 120 -14.86 -0.93 21.58
CA PHE A 120 -15.91 -0.22 22.31
C PHE A 120 -16.72 -1.16 23.20
N SER A 121 -16.94 -2.41 22.76
CA SER A 121 -17.58 -3.46 23.53
C SER A 121 -17.01 -4.82 23.17
N GLU A 122 -17.48 -5.89 23.77
CA GLU A 122 -17.07 -7.25 23.40
C GLU A 122 -17.37 -7.56 21.93
N SER A 123 -18.47 -7.04 21.40
CA SER A 123 -18.95 -7.30 20.03
C SER A 123 -18.64 -6.19 19.04
N LEU A 124 -18.16 -5.00 19.46
CA LEU A 124 -17.97 -3.85 18.59
C LEU A 124 -16.54 -3.31 18.68
N SER A 125 -15.86 -3.23 17.53
CA SER A 125 -14.52 -2.64 17.38
C SER A 125 -14.46 -1.63 16.26
N LEU A 126 -13.45 -0.76 16.31
CA LEU A 126 -13.00 0.09 15.21
C LEU A 126 -11.75 -0.55 14.63
N ASP A 127 -11.77 -0.86 13.35
CA ASP A 127 -10.66 -1.46 12.64
C ASP A 127 -10.20 -0.55 11.50
N TYR A 128 -8.91 -0.55 11.20
CA TYR A 128 -8.39 -0.06 9.93
C TYR A 128 -8.20 -1.21 8.95
N GLU A 129 -8.18 -0.91 7.67
CA GLU A 129 -7.79 -1.83 6.60
C GLU A 129 -7.13 -1.04 5.48
N TRP A 130 -5.98 -1.49 5.03
CA TRP A 130 -5.36 -1.01 3.81
C TRP A 130 -5.30 -2.14 2.76
N ASN A 131 -5.47 -1.76 1.50
CA ASN A 131 -5.36 -2.64 0.36
C ASN A 131 -4.30 -2.09 -0.58
N PHE A 132 -3.49 -2.97 -1.15
CA PHE A 132 -2.47 -2.62 -2.13
C PHE A 132 -2.44 -3.67 -3.25
N GLY A 133 -2.41 -3.20 -4.51
CA GLY A 133 -2.38 -4.11 -5.64
C GLY A 133 -2.34 -3.42 -6.99
N ALA A 134 -2.91 -4.08 -7.98
CA ALA A 134 -3.01 -3.57 -9.33
C ALA A 134 -4.45 -3.69 -9.86
N SER A 135 -4.82 -2.78 -10.73
CA SER A 135 -6.10 -2.80 -11.44
C SER A 135 -5.88 -2.80 -12.95
N ALA A 136 -6.69 -3.55 -13.68
CA ALA A 136 -6.66 -3.66 -15.13
C ALA A 136 -8.05 -3.48 -15.72
N GLY A 137 -8.15 -3.08 -17.00
CA GLY A 137 -9.42 -2.84 -17.67
C GLY A 137 -9.77 -1.36 -17.86
N TRP A 138 -8.80 -0.48 -17.62
CA TRP A 138 -8.94 0.95 -17.86
C TRP A 138 -8.93 1.28 -19.36
N HIS A 139 -9.73 2.25 -19.77
CA HIS A 139 -9.53 2.95 -21.03
C HIS A 139 -8.47 4.03 -20.85
N ARG A 140 -7.55 4.15 -21.83
CA ARG A 140 -6.57 5.24 -21.83
C ARG A 140 -7.26 6.56 -22.09
N ASN A 141 -6.99 7.55 -21.25
CA ASN A 141 -7.50 8.90 -21.36
C ASN A 141 -6.50 9.90 -20.79
N LEU A 142 -6.87 11.17 -20.69
CA LEU A 142 -6.00 12.24 -20.16
C LEU A 142 -5.64 12.11 -18.68
N VAL A 143 -6.33 11.24 -17.94
CA VAL A 143 -6.06 11.00 -16.49
C VAL A 143 -5.34 9.68 -16.27
N VAL A 144 -5.67 8.66 -17.08
CA VAL A 144 -5.15 7.30 -16.92
C VAL A 144 -4.38 6.89 -18.17
N GLY A 145 -3.07 7.09 -18.15
CA GLY A 145 -2.18 6.85 -19.31
C GLY A 145 -1.99 5.36 -19.66
N THR A 146 -2.38 4.43 -18.78
CA THR A 146 -2.16 2.98 -18.96
C THR A 146 -3.44 2.17 -18.72
N LYS A 147 -3.49 0.97 -19.33
CA LYS A 147 -4.56 -0.01 -19.08
C LYS A 147 -4.45 -0.73 -17.74
N VAL A 148 -3.30 -0.62 -17.07
CA VAL A 148 -3.02 -1.23 -15.77
C VAL A 148 -2.46 -0.15 -14.86
N ASN A 149 -3.05 0.01 -13.68
CA ASN A 149 -2.67 1.00 -12.69
C ASN A 149 -2.48 0.34 -11.33
N ALA A 150 -1.65 0.93 -10.48
CA ALA A 150 -1.61 0.58 -9.07
C ALA A 150 -2.96 0.89 -8.42
N TYR A 151 -3.30 0.11 -7.43
CA TYR A 151 -4.50 0.23 -6.61
C TYR A 151 -4.09 0.34 -5.16
N ILE A 152 -4.51 1.41 -4.51
CA ILE A 152 -4.28 1.67 -3.08
C ILE A 152 -5.62 2.03 -2.46
N ASN A 153 -5.94 1.44 -1.31
CA ASN A 153 -7.10 1.82 -0.53
C ASN A 153 -6.74 1.86 0.96
N LEU A 154 -7.32 2.80 1.67
CA LEU A 154 -7.24 2.92 3.12
C LEU A 154 -8.64 3.15 3.66
N GLY A 155 -9.06 2.35 4.64
CA GLY A 155 -10.38 2.45 5.25
C GLY A 155 -10.35 2.35 6.77
N LEU A 156 -11.36 2.94 7.38
CA LEU A 156 -11.71 2.78 8.79
C LEU A 156 -13.14 2.25 8.87
N MET A 157 -13.37 1.23 9.69
CA MET A 157 -14.67 0.60 9.77
C MET A 157 -15.01 0.19 11.20
N LEU A 158 -16.27 0.32 11.55
CA LEU A 158 -16.86 -0.31 12.73
C LEU A 158 -17.19 -1.77 12.39
N LYS A 159 -16.65 -2.71 13.15
CA LYS A 159 -16.91 -4.13 13.02
C LYS A 159 -17.78 -4.62 14.16
N TRP A 160 -18.86 -5.30 13.80
CA TRP A 160 -19.77 -5.94 14.74
C TRP A 160 -19.70 -7.46 14.59
N GLN A 161 -19.45 -8.13 15.72
CA GLN A 161 -19.38 -9.60 15.84
C GLN A 161 -20.57 -10.10 16.67
N PRO A 162 -21.69 -10.49 16.04
CA PRO A 162 -22.92 -10.86 16.76
C PRO A 162 -22.73 -11.96 17.79
N ALA A 163 -21.94 -12.98 17.52
CA ALA A 163 -21.68 -14.09 18.42
C ALA A 163 -21.24 -13.66 19.84
N LEU A 164 -20.69 -12.46 19.96
CA LEU A 164 -20.15 -11.91 21.21
C LEU A 164 -21.16 -11.04 21.98
N CYS A 165 -22.37 -10.84 21.48
CA CYS A 165 -23.34 -9.94 22.13
C CYS A 165 -24.28 -10.65 23.14
N GLY A 166 -24.19 -11.95 23.34
CA GLY A 166 -24.86 -12.70 24.40
C GLY A 166 -26.33 -13.05 24.19
N SER A 167 -27.05 -12.41 23.26
CA SER A 167 -28.46 -12.71 22.98
C SER A 167 -28.67 -13.97 22.14
N ALA A 168 -29.84 -14.61 22.19
CA ALA A 168 -30.16 -15.78 21.37
C ALA A 168 -30.15 -15.46 19.88
N PHE A 169 -30.66 -14.30 19.46
CA PHE A 169 -30.60 -13.81 18.08
C PHE A 169 -29.17 -13.63 17.60
N CYS A 170 -28.32 -12.98 18.39
CA CYS A 170 -26.93 -12.79 18.06
C CYS A 170 -26.17 -14.12 17.91
N ARG A 171 -26.48 -15.13 18.75
CA ARG A 171 -25.87 -16.46 18.64
C ARG A 171 -26.28 -17.19 17.36
N SER A 172 -27.49 -16.95 16.82
CA SER A 172 -27.92 -17.54 15.54
C SER A 172 -27.09 -17.02 14.34
N LEU A 173 -26.46 -15.85 14.47
CA LEU A 173 -25.52 -15.24 13.52
C LEU A 173 -24.06 -15.65 13.80
N GLY A 174 -23.83 -16.72 14.53
CA GLY A 174 -22.50 -17.21 14.88
C GLY A 174 -21.60 -17.40 13.66
N GLY A 175 -20.34 -16.96 13.78
CA GLY A 175 -19.35 -17.00 12.70
C GLY A 175 -19.45 -15.86 11.68
N TRP A 176 -20.48 -15.01 11.72
CA TRP A 176 -20.58 -13.82 10.90
C TRP A 176 -19.95 -12.59 11.60
N THR A 177 -19.38 -11.72 10.78
CA THR A 177 -18.93 -10.39 11.18
C THR A 177 -19.44 -9.40 10.14
N PHE A 178 -20.05 -8.31 10.60
CA PHE A 178 -20.53 -7.22 9.75
C PHE A 178 -19.67 -5.99 10.01
N ALA A 179 -19.44 -5.20 8.95
CA ALA A 179 -18.74 -3.94 9.10
C ALA A 179 -19.35 -2.84 8.24
N ALA A 180 -19.23 -1.61 8.73
CA ALA A 180 -19.56 -0.40 8.00
C ALA A 180 -18.50 0.67 8.26
N GLY A 181 -18.12 1.44 7.23
CA GLY A 181 -17.06 2.41 7.39
C GLY A 181 -16.89 3.34 6.21
N LEU A 182 -15.81 4.09 6.27
CA LEU A 182 -15.36 5.00 5.22
C LEU A 182 -14.05 4.51 4.64
N ASP A 183 -13.82 4.82 3.37
CA ASP A 183 -12.57 4.48 2.69
C ASP A 183 -12.16 5.53 1.67
N MET A 184 -10.88 5.53 1.36
CA MET A 184 -10.28 6.31 0.31
C MET A 184 -9.52 5.39 -0.64
N THR A 185 -9.81 5.48 -1.92
CA THR A 185 -9.16 4.67 -2.98
C THR A 185 -8.41 5.57 -3.94
N HIS A 186 -7.21 5.16 -4.32
CA HIS A 186 -6.37 5.82 -5.32
C HIS A 186 -5.93 4.83 -6.39
N PHE A 187 -6.03 5.26 -7.65
CA PHE A 187 -5.49 4.55 -8.82
C PHE A 187 -4.51 5.45 -9.55
N SER A 188 -3.31 4.95 -9.82
CA SER A 188 -2.30 5.65 -10.64
C SER A 188 -1.30 4.66 -11.24
N ASN A 189 -0.51 5.12 -12.20
CA ASN A 189 0.58 4.31 -12.74
C ASN A 189 1.97 4.70 -12.17
N GLY A 190 2.02 5.63 -11.20
CA GLY A 190 3.26 6.08 -10.55
C GLY A 190 4.24 6.73 -11.53
N ASP A 191 3.76 7.53 -12.47
CA ASP A 191 4.50 8.27 -13.50
C ASP A 191 5.35 7.42 -14.45
N THR A 192 5.12 6.11 -14.42
CA THR A 192 5.77 5.21 -15.40
C THR A 192 5.32 5.48 -16.84
N THR A 193 4.20 6.16 -17.02
CA THR A 193 3.69 6.61 -18.33
C THR A 193 2.76 7.80 -18.14
N LEU A 194 3.02 8.90 -18.88
CA LEU A 194 2.19 10.08 -18.87
C LEU A 194 1.06 9.98 -19.94
N PRO A 195 -0.12 10.60 -19.68
CA PRO A 195 -0.51 11.32 -18.45
C PRO A 195 -0.81 10.38 -17.27
N ASN A 196 -0.61 10.85 -16.02
CA ASN A 196 -0.90 10.13 -14.78
C ASN A 196 -1.45 11.05 -13.70
N VAL A 197 -2.57 11.68 -13.93
CA VAL A 197 -3.25 12.51 -12.92
C VAL A 197 -3.82 11.67 -11.77
N GLY A 198 -4.07 10.38 -12.03
CA GLY A 198 -4.66 9.44 -11.10
C GLY A 198 -6.16 9.60 -10.93
N THR A 199 -6.77 8.71 -10.16
CA THR A 199 -8.20 8.72 -9.83
C THR A 199 -8.36 8.51 -8.33
N ASN A 200 -8.99 9.47 -7.64
CA ASN A 200 -9.24 9.42 -6.21
C ASN A 200 -10.73 9.26 -5.94
N ILE A 201 -11.07 8.37 -5.01
CA ILE A 201 -12.43 8.08 -4.57
C ILE A 201 -12.48 8.18 -3.06
N ILE A 202 -13.45 8.92 -2.52
CA ILE A 202 -13.76 8.95 -1.10
C ILE A 202 -15.16 8.36 -0.93
N GLY A 203 -15.29 7.33 -0.12
CA GLY A 203 -16.52 6.55 -0.09
C GLY A 203 -16.88 5.94 1.24
N ALA A 204 -17.99 5.23 1.20
CA ALA A 204 -18.49 4.39 2.28
C ALA A 204 -18.46 2.92 1.84
N ARG A 205 -18.27 2.04 2.82
CA ARG A 205 -18.25 0.59 2.64
C ARG A 205 -19.13 -0.11 3.64
N ILE A 206 -19.73 -1.22 3.21
CA ILE A 206 -20.40 -2.18 4.07
C ILE A 206 -19.93 -3.58 3.71
N SER A 207 -19.69 -4.43 4.70
CA SER A 207 -19.24 -5.79 4.45
C SER A 207 -19.89 -6.81 5.40
N ALA A 208 -20.00 -8.03 4.88
CA ALA A 208 -20.35 -9.21 5.65
C ALA A 208 -19.27 -10.28 5.41
N SER A 209 -18.71 -10.82 6.48
CA SER A 209 -17.72 -11.88 6.40
C SER A 209 -18.09 -13.05 7.28
N ARG A 210 -17.66 -14.24 6.87
CA ARG A 210 -17.90 -15.48 7.60
C ARG A 210 -16.59 -16.23 7.81
N ALA A 211 -16.36 -16.61 9.06
CA ALA A 211 -15.24 -17.48 9.41
C ALA A 211 -15.59 -18.95 9.07
N PHE A 212 -14.58 -19.73 8.65
CA PHE A 212 -14.70 -21.15 8.35
C PHE A 212 -13.43 -21.92 8.77
N GLY A 213 -13.49 -23.25 8.76
CA GLY A 213 -12.42 -24.13 9.19
C GLY A 213 -12.59 -24.64 10.62
N ALA A 214 -11.63 -25.40 11.11
CA ALA A 214 -11.70 -26.13 12.39
C ALA A 214 -11.89 -25.24 13.64
N THR A 215 -11.55 -23.96 13.56
CA THR A 215 -11.68 -22.96 14.63
C THR A 215 -12.98 -22.15 14.55
N ALA A 216 -13.72 -22.25 13.44
CA ALA A 216 -14.95 -21.46 13.25
C ALA A 216 -16.04 -21.83 14.26
N GLY A 217 -16.17 -23.12 14.63
CA GLY A 217 -17.12 -23.59 15.63
C GLY A 217 -16.81 -23.08 17.04
N LYS A 218 -15.53 -23.02 17.41
CA LYS A 218 -15.11 -22.50 18.73
C LYS A 218 -15.29 -20.99 18.86
N ALA A 219 -15.17 -20.26 17.77
CA ALA A 219 -15.47 -18.82 17.73
C ALA A 219 -16.97 -18.55 17.78
N ALA A 220 -17.81 -19.44 17.22
CA ALA A 220 -19.27 -19.34 17.24
C ALA A 220 -19.87 -19.67 18.62
N ASP A 221 -19.28 -20.61 19.37
CA ASP A 221 -19.80 -21.07 20.67
C ASP A 221 -19.48 -20.12 21.84
N GLY A 222 -18.78 -19.01 21.60
CA GLY A 222 -18.44 -18.03 22.66
C GLY A 222 -17.61 -18.62 23.80
N GLY A 223 -16.95 -19.76 23.55
CA GLY A 223 -16.20 -20.51 24.57
C GLY A 223 -15.10 -19.66 25.18
N SER A 224 -15.16 -19.49 26.48
CA SER A 224 -14.26 -18.69 27.34
C SER A 224 -12.77 -19.04 27.17
N ALA A 225 -12.45 -20.21 26.65
CA ALA A 225 -11.07 -20.67 26.42
C ALA A 225 -10.41 -20.11 25.15
N ALA A 226 -11.17 -19.54 24.19
CA ALA A 226 -10.62 -18.91 22.98
C ALA A 226 -10.40 -17.40 23.12
N ARG A 227 -10.85 -16.81 24.21
CA ARG A 227 -10.63 -15.40 24.56
C ARG A 227 -9.32 -15.23 25.32
N MET A 228 -8.22 -15.55 24.70
CA MET A 228 -7.00 -14.94 25.19
C MET A 228 -7.17 -13.44 25.04
N ASP A 229 -7.26 -12.71 26.13
CA ASP A 229 -7.53 -11.27 26.13
C ASP A 229 -6.45 -10.59 25.28
N ILE A 230 -6.83 -10.00 24.14
CA ILE A 230 -5.90 -9.28 23.25
C ILE A 230 -5.11 -8.23 24.06
N ARG A 231 -5.71 -7.65 25.11
CA ARG A 231 -5.04 -6.72 26.01
C ARG A 231 -3.92 -7.42 26.78
N GLN A 232 -4.17 -8.60 27.30
CA GLN A 232 -3.18 -9.40 28.01
C GLN A 232 -2.04 -9.79 27.07
N LEU A 233 -2.34 -10.28 25.86
CA LEU A 233 -1.33 -10.61 24.87
C LEU A 233 -0.46 -9.41 24.47
N ARG A 234 -1.07 -8.24 24.30
CA ARG A 234 -0.33 -7.00 24.05
C ARG A 234 0.55 -6.60 25.24
N HIS A 235 0.05 -6.77 26.45
CA HIS A 235 0.79 -6.49 27.69
C HIS A 235 2.01 -7.43 27.79
N ASP A 236 1.80 -8.72 27.61
CA ASP A 236 2.86 -9.73 27.70
C ASP A 236 3.95 -9.55 26.65
N ALA A 237 3.54 -9.25 25.40
CA ALA A 237 4.49 -8.94 24.33
C ALA A 237 5.31 -7.67 24.60
N ARG A 238 4.71 -6.65 25.21
CA ARG A 238 5.42 -5.43 25.66
C ARG A 238 6.38 -5.72 26.80
N ALA A 239 5.96 -6.53 27.78
CA ALA A 239 6.80 -6.92 28.91
C ALA A 239 8.01 -7.77 28.45
N GLU A 240 7.82 -8.69 27.49
CA GLU A 240 8.91 -9.45 26.87
C GLU A 240 9.89 -8.51 26.15
N LEU A 241 9.37 -7.58 25.35
CA LEU A 241 10.20 -6.60 24.66
C LEU A 241 10.99 -5.72 25.62
N ALA A 242 10.38 -5.27 26.72
CA ALA A 242 11.03 -4.42 27.72
C ALA A 242 12.25 -5.05 28.38
N ARG A 243 12.33 -6.40 28.43
CA ARG A 243 13.45 -7.16 28.94
C ARG A 243 14.63 -7.26 27.97
N LYS A 244 14.44 -6.91 26.68
CA LYS A 244 15.49 -6.94 25.67
C LYS A 244 16.39 -5.70 25.79
N SER A 245 17.70 -5.90 25.61
CA SER A 245 18.64 -4.77 25.54
C SER A 245 18.41 -3.89 24.32
N PHE A 246 18.97 -2.69 24.33
CA PHE A 246 18.84 -1.72 23.22
C PHE A 246 19.21 -2.35 21.86
N LEU A 247 20.37 -3.02 21.77
CA LEU A 247 20.83 -3.68 20.53
C LEU A 247 19.88 -4.77 20.05
N LYS A 248 19.27 -5.55 20.97
CA LYS A 248 18.27 -6.58 20.61
C LYS A 248 16.91 -6.02 20.18
N ARG A 249 16.71 -4.71 20.36
CA ARG A 249 15.52 -3.96 19.93
C ARG A 249 15.79 -3.15 18.67
N THR A 250 17.03 -3.09 18.20
CA THR A 250 17.42 -2.38 16.98
C THR A 250 17.54 -3.37 15.84
N GLU A 251 16.91 -3.06 14.73
CA GLU A 251 16.93 -3.83 13.49
C GLU A 251 17.49 -2.93 12.39
N LEU A 252 18.30 -3.47 11.49
CA LEU A 252 18.86 -2.72 10.37
C LEU A 252 18.25 -3.23 9.07
N ASP A 253 17.52 -2.36 8.37
CA ASP A 253 17.04 -2.66 7.03
C ASP A 253 17.97 -2.05 5.99
N VAL A 254 18.38 -2.87 5.02
CA VAL A 254 19.07 -2.44 3.81
C VAL A 254 18.18 -2.77 2.62
N ILE A 255 17.82 -1.73 1.83
CA ILE A 255 16.82 -1.84 0.77
C ILE A 255 17.43 -1.33 -0.53
N LEU A 256 17.40 -2.15 -1.58
CA LEU A 256 17.74 -1.76 -2.94
C LEU A 256 16.47 -1.77 -3.78
N CYS A 257 16.14 -0.64 -4.39
CA CYS A 257 14.94 -0.49 -5.20
C CYS A 257 15.18 0.39 -6.42
N GLY A 258 14.24 0.37 -7.36
CA GLY A 258 14.32 1.18 -8.56
C GLY A 258 13.02 1.16 -9.36
N THR A 259 13.00 2.00 -10.39
CA THR A 259 11.88 2.13 -11.33
C THR A 259 12.36 2.68 -12.66
N VAL A 260 11.43 2.88 -13.59
CA VAL A 260 11.64 3.63 -14.83
C VAL A 260 10.49 4.62 -15.01
N ASN A 261 10.80 5.87 -15.27
CA ASN A 261 9.82 6.95 -15.43
C ASN A 261 9.76 7.46 -16.87
N ALA A 262 8.62 8.08 -17.21
CA ALA A 262 8.50 8.99 -18.35
C ALA A 262 8.69 10.41 -17.81
N GLU A 263 9.40 11.23 -18.54
CA GLU A 263 9.71 12.60 -18.13
C GLU A 263 9.10 13.62 -19.09
N THR A 264 8.81 14.80 -18.53
CA THR A 264 8.38 15.99 -19.26
C THR A 264 9.29 17.14 -18.88
N ILE A 265 9.75 17.92 -19.86
CA ILE A 265 10.56 19.11 -19.63
C ILE A 265 9.72 20.34 -19.99
N THR A 266 9.68 21.33 -19.11
CA THR A 266 9.18 22.68 -19.44
C THR A 266 10.33 23.49 -19.98
N TYR A 267 10.23 23.95 -21.23
CA TYR A 267 11.23 24.77 -21.88
C TYR A 267 10.54 25.89 -22.66
N GLN A 268 10.91 27.15 -22.39
CA GLN A 268 10.31 28.34 -22.98
C GLN A 268 8.76 28.37 -22.82
N ASP A 269 8.28 28.11 -21.60
CA ASP A 269 6.84 28.08 -21.24
C ASP A 269 6.01 27.01 -21.97
N LYS A 270 6.64 26.05 -22.62
CA LYS A 270 5.99 24.93 -23.29
C LYS A 270 6.46 23.60 -22.70
N GLU A 271 5.52 22.67 -22.46
CA GLU A 271 5.83 21.34 -22.00
C GLU A 271 6.19 20.40 -23.17
N TYR A 272 7.29 19.70 -23.03
CA TYR A 272 7.76 18.69 -23.97
C TYR A 272 7.84 17.34 -23.27
N LYS A 273 7.06 16.39 -23.74
CA LYS A 273 7.16 15.01 -23.32
C LYS A 273 8.38 14.37 -23.98
N LEU A 274 9.26 13.82 -23.17
CA LEU A 274 10.48 13.15 -23.68
C LEU A 274 10.18 11.75 -24.19
N ASP A 275 10.80 11.41 -25.31
CA ASP A 275 10.79 10.04 -25.80
C ASP A 275 11.77 9.19 -24.97
N GLY A 276 11.28 7.99 -24.56
CA GLY A 276 12.09 7.07 -23.81
C GLY A 276 11.63 6.87 -22.35
N LYS A 277 12.46 6.19 -21.61
CA LYS A 277 12.31 5.89 -20.20
C LYS A 277 13.62 6.18 -19.48
N PHE A 278 13.50 6.78 -18.31
CA PHE A 278 14.61 7.18 -17.46
C PHE A 278 14.67 6.27 -16.24
N GLY A 279 15.85 5.71 -15.99
CA GLY A 279 16.07 4.81 -14.87
C GLY A 279 16.22 5.55 -13.55
N VAL A 280 15.60 5.01 -12.50
CA VAL A 280 15.77 5.45 -11.12
C VAL A 280 16.19 4.27 -10.27
N ALA A 281 17.23 4.46 -9.45
CA ALA A 281 17.67 3.47 -8.46
C ALA A 281 17.84 4.14 -7.10
N ALA A 282 17.51 3.42 -6.02
CA ALA A 282 17.68 3.94 -4.67
C ALA A 282 18.18 2.85 -3.71
N LEU A 283 19.00 3.28 -2.75
CA LEU A 283 19.48 2.51 -1.62
C LEU A 283 19.02 3.19 -0.34
N HIS A 284 18.32 2.44 0.52
CA HIS A 284 17.91 2.91 1.85
C HIS A 284 18.58 2.07 2.92
N ILE A 285 19.16 2.72 3.92
CA ILE A 285 19.79 2.10 5.10
C ILE A 285 19.06 2.63 6.32
N ASN A 286 18.25 1.79 6.97
CA ASN A 286 17.32 2.19 8.02
C ASN A 286 17.60 1.44 9.32
N PRO A 287 18.41 1.96 10.26
CA PRO A 287 18.44 1.45 11.62
C PRO A 287 17.13 1.83 12.35
N LEU A 288 16.34 0.83 12.70
CA LEU A 288 15.01 0.96 13.30
C LEU A 288 15.01 0.42 14.72
N TYR A 289 14.61 1.26 15.69
CA TYR A 289 14.43 0.84 17.08
C TYR A 289 12.98 0.43 17.33
N ARG A 290 12.79 -0.78 17.86
CA ARG A 290 11.48 -1.34 18.19
C ARG A 290 10.96 -0.78 19.51
N VAL A 291 10.04 0.18 19.42
CA VAL A 291 9.39 0.84 20.57
C VAL A 291 8.34 -0.07 21.20
N THR A 292 7.50 -0.69 20.36
CA THR A 292 6.51 -1.70 20.75
C THR A 292 6.65 -2.94 19.84
N PRO A 293 5.99 -4.07 20.12
CA PRO A 293 6.06 -5.25 19.26
C PRO A 293 5.75 -4.97 17.77
N CYS A 294 4.88 -4.00 17.48
CA CYS A 294 4.45 -3.64 16.12
C CYS A 294 4.91 -2.25 15.66
N PHE A 295 5.60 -1.46 16.49
CA PHE A 295 5.96 -0.08 16.14
C PHE A 295 7.47 0.15 16.28
N LEU A 296 8.08 0.60 15.16
CA LEU A 296 9.51 0.90 15.08
C LEU A 296 9.70 2.35 14.61
N VAL A 297 10.81 2.94 15.04
CA VAL A 297 11.21 4.29 14.64
C VAL A 297 12.74 4.36 14.53
N GLY A 298 13.25 5.14 13.60
CA GLY A 298 14.68 5.34 13.48
C GLY A 298 15.07 6.32 12.38
N PRO A 299 16.32 6.77 12.36
CA PRO A 299 16.86 7.53 11.24
C PRO A 299 17.05 6.61 10.03
N ALA A 300 17.25 7.21 8.86
CA ALA A 300 17.65 6.50 7.66
C ALA A 300 18.57 7.36 6.79
N VAL A 301 19.43 6.67 6.05
CA VAL A 301 20.22 7.25 4.96
C VAL A 301 19.60 6.79 3.65
N ASP A 302 19.29 7.74 2.78
CA ASP A 302 18.63 7.51 1.49
C ASP A 302 19.55 8.01 0.38
N VAL A 303 20.00 7.11 -0.49
CA VAL A 303 20.79 7.46 -1.68
C VAL A 303 19.94 7.15 -2.91
N GLN A 304 19.86 8.09 -3.84
CA GLN A 304 19.08 7.95 -5.07
C GLN A 304 19.90 8.36 -6.28
N TYR A 305 19.83 7.58 -7.33
CA TYR A 305 20.20 7.91 -8.70
C TYR A 305 18.91 8.11 -9.50
N ASN A 306 18.84 9.20 -10.28
CA ASN A 306 17.72 9.46 -11.19
C ASN A 306 18.26 10.00 -12.51
N GLU A 307 18.06 9.23 -13.57
CA GLU A 307 18.53 9.54 -14.93
C GLU A 307 17.77 10.71 -15.56
N GLY A 308 16.51 10.90 -15.18
CA GLY A 308 15.59 11.90 -15.74
C GLY A 308 15.56 13.24 -14.99
N ILE A 309 16.50 13.48 -14.07
CA ILE A 309 16.52 14.68 -13.24
C ILE A 309 17.39 15.78 -13.86
N ASN A 310 17.08 17.06 -13.63
CA ASN A 310 17.81 18.25 -14.11
C ASN A 310 17.97 18.33 -15.64
N LEU A 311 17.10 17.65 -16.40
CA LEU A 311 17.19 17.62 -17.88
C LEU A 311 16.89 18.99 -18.50
N ALA A 312 16.08 19.83 -17.85
CA ALA A 312 15.73 21.16 -18.34
C ALA A 312 16.96 22.08 -18.51
N ASP A 313 17.95 21.95 -17.62
CA ASP A 313 19.20 22.74 -17.67
C ASP A 313 20.16 22.26 -18.77
N HIS A 314 19.90 21.10 -19.36
CA HIS A 314 20.75 20.47 -20.38
C HIS A 314 20.09 20.40 -21.76
N VAL A 315 19.08 21.25 -22.03
CA VAL A 315 18.44 21.35 -23.33
C VAL A 315 19.42 21.90 -24.36
N ALA A 316 19.65 21.16 -25.44
CA ALA A 316 20.50 21.55 -26.55
C ALA A 316 19.77 22.35 -27.63
N GLY A 317 18.43 22.29 -27.64
CA GLY A 317 17.57 23.00 -28.59
C GLY A 317 16.34 22.20 -29.00
N ILE A 318 15.52 22.79 -29.84
CA ILE A 318 14.31 22.18 -30.41
C ILE A 318 14.55 21.92 -31.90
N ASN A 319 14.15 20.74 -32.37
CA ASN A 319 14.14 20.45 -33.80
C ASN A 319 12.98 21.26 -34.46
N PRO A 320 13.30 22.19 -35.38
CA PRO A 320 12.29 23.07 -35.94
C PRO A 320 11.28 22.36 -36.88
N VAL A 321 11.58 21.12 -37.29
CA VAL A 321 10.72 20.34 -38.20
C VAL A 321 9.81 19.37 -37.42
N THR A 322 10.36 18.71 -36.40
CA THR A 322 9.62 17.68 -35.63
C THR A 322 9.09 18.21 -34.32
N ASP A 323 9.43 19.45 -33.92
CA ASP A 323 9.11 20.05 -32.61
C ASP A 323 9.59 19.16 -31.41
N GLU A 324 10.60 18.31 -31.67
CA GLU A 324 11.20 17.45 -30.64
C GLU A 324 12.32 18.20 -29.92
N ILE A 325 12.32 18.10 -28.59
CA ILE A 325 13.38 18.68 -27.77
C ILE A 325 14.62 17.77 -27.77
N ARG A 326 15.79 18.37 -27.92
CA ARG A 326 17.09 17.70 -27.81
C ARG A 326 17.77 18.14 -26.54
N PHE A 327 18.35 17.21 -25.82
CA PHE A 327 19.05 17.46 -24.56
C PHE A 327 20.32 16.59 -24.46
N HIS A 328 21.26 17.05 -23.66
CA HIS A 328 22.39 16.27 -23.23
C HIS A 328 22.09 15.60 -21.90
N ARG A 329 22.61 14.39 -21.68
CA ARG A 329 22.45 13.72 -20.39
C ARG A 329 23.22 14.52 -19.32
N PRO A 330 22.61 14.87 -18.17
CA PRO A 330 23.26 15.53 -17.06
C PRO A 330 24.49 14.74 -16.57
N PRO A 331 25.51 15.39 -16.01
CA PRO A 331 26.63 14.70 -15.37
C PRO A 331 26.14 13.84 -14.20
N LEU A 332 26.82 12.72 -13.92
CA LEU A 332 26.44 11.78 -12.86
C LEU A 332 26.23 12.47 -11.49
N ALA A 333 27.03 13.50 -11.19
CA ALA A 333 26.93 14.25 -9.95
C ALA A 333 25.60 15.02 -9.81
N GLU A 334 24.92 15.33 -10.91
CA GLU A 334 23.60 15.99 -10.95
C GLU A 334 22.46 14.99 -10.97
N GLN A 335 22.75 13.71 -11.18
CA GLN A 335 21.80 12.60 -11.16
C GLN A 335 21.78 11.89 -9.79
N LEU A 336 22.70 12.23 -8.87
CA LEU A 336 22.84 11.61 -7.56
C LEU A 336 22.40 12.55 -6.45
N ALA A 337 21.62 12.00 -5.50
CA ALA A 337 21.30 12.66 -4.26
C ALA A 337 21.49 11.72 -3.07
N ALA A 338 21.90 12.28 -1.93
CA ALA A 338 21.87 11.59 -0.66
C ALA A 338 21.17 12.46 0.39
N GLY A 339 20.29 11.84 1.16
CA GLY A 339 19.48 12.49 2.19
C GLY A 339 19.45 11.73 3.49
N LEU A 340 19.01 12.44 4.52
CA LEU A 340 18.68 11.86 5.83
C LEU A 340 17.18 11.95 6.06
N SER A 341 16.62 10.91 6.63
CA SER A 341 15.20 10.88 6.98
C SER A 341 14.94 10.25 8.33
N LEU A 342 13.77 10.57 8.89
CA LEU A 342 13.19 9.87 10.02
C LEU A 342 12.17 8.87 9.48
N ARG A 343 12.22 7.64 9.99
CA ARG A 343 11.30 6.56 9.61
C ARG A 343 10.44 6.16 10.78
N VAL A 344 9.18 5.89 10.47
CA VAL A 344 8.20 5.28 11.37
C VAL A 344 7.65 4.04 10.67
N GLU A 345 7.61 2.91 11.36
CA GLU A 345 7.15 1.65 10.79
C GLU A 345 6.11 1.00 11.68
N LEU A 346 4.98 0.62 11.08
CA LEU A 346 3.97 -0.22 11.69
C LEU A 346 4.06 -1.62 11.10
N GLN A 347 4.55 -2.57 11.89
CA GLN A 347 4.71 -3.97 11.50
C GLN A 347 3.48 -4.79 11.86
N ALA A 348 2.92 -5.47 10.89
CA ALA A 348 1.96 -6.56 11.00
C ALA A 348 2.68 -7.92 10.81
N PRO A 349 2.00 -9.07 10.94
CA PRO A 349 2.66 -10.37 10.88
C PRO A 349 3.56 -10.60 9.66
N ILE A 350 3.09 -10.25 8.46
CA ILE A 350 3.84 -10.43 7.19
C ILE A 350 4.01 -9.14 6.41
N PHE A 351 3.47 -8.04 6.90
CA PHE A 351 3.55 -6.73 6.25
C PHE A 351 4.15 -5.70 7.21
N ALA A 352 4.75 -4.66 6.65
CA ALA A 352 5.01 -3.45 7.40
C ALA A 352 4.76 -2.21 6.52
N VAL A 353 4.08 -1.22 7.09
CA VAL A 353 3.92 0.11 6.49
C VAL A 353 4.99 1.01 7.07
N ASN A 354 5.86 1.54 6.22
CA ASN A 354 6.95 2.42 6.59
C ASN A 354 6.68 3.81 6.02
N LEU A 355 6.68 4.82 6.88
CA LEU A 355 6.55 6.22 6.51
C LEU A 355 7.87 6.93 6.82
N GLY A 356 8.28 7.82 5.94
CA GLY A 356 9.50 8.59 6.07
C GLY A 356 9.30 10.06 5.75
N PHE A 357 10.02 10.90 6.48
CA PHE A 357 10.19 12.32 6.19
C PHE A 357 11.67 12.64 6.21
N GLY A 358 12.19 13.24 5.14
CA GLY A 358 13.61 13.48 4.99
C GLY A 358 13.94 14.74 4.21
N HIS A 359 15.23 15.03 4.15
CA HIS A 359 15.81 16.14 3.40
C HIS A 359 17.07 15.68 2.68
N ASN A 360 17.19 16.00 1.40
CA ASN A 360 18.41 15.77 0.63
C ASN A 360 19.49 16.75 1.09
N ILE A 361 20.67 16.24 1.48
CA ILE A 361 21.80 17.03 1.99
C ILE A 361 22.99 17.07 1.03
N ILE A 362 23.11 16.06 0.17
CA ILE A 362 24.13 15.99 -0.88
C ILE A 362 23.38 15.87 -2.20
N TYR A 363 23.45 16.89 -3.03
CA TYR A 363 22.82 16.94 -4.35
C TYR A 363 23.42 18.06 -5.20
N LYS A 364 23.19 18.02 -6.50
CA LYS A 364 23.45 19.11 -7.45
C LYS A 364 22.22 19.31 -8.33
N GLY A 365 21.95 20.57 -8.67
CA GLY A 365 20.79 20.99 -9.45
C GLY A 365 19.53 21.23 -8.61
N PRO A 366 18.60 22.02 -9.14
CA PRO A 366 17.43 22.50 -8.38
C PRO A 366 16.42 21.41 -8.07
N GLU A 367 16.28 20.40 -8.93
CA GLU A 367 15.23 19.39 -8.83
C GLU A 367 15.47 18.31 -7.77
N LEU A 368 16.71 18.17 -7.26
CA LEU A 368 17.07 17.22 -6.21
C LEU A 368 17.06 17.84 -4.81
N GLY A 369 16.91 19.16 -4.69
CA GLY A 369 16.88 19.85 -3.40
C GLY A 369 15.58 19.62 -2.64
N GLY A 370 15.62 19.93 -1.33
CA GLY A 370 14.43 20.04 -0.52
C GLY A 370 14.04 18.80 0.27
N PHE A 371 12.83 18.88 0.83
CA PHE A 371 12.23 17.82 1.62
C PHE A 371 11.60 16.74 0.74
N TYR A 372 11.53 15.54 1.29
CA TYR A 372 10.80 14.44 0.66
C TYR A 372 10.04 13.62 1.68
N TYR A 373 8.95 13.02 1.20
CA TYR A 373 8.15 12.05 1.92
C TYR A 373 8.32 10.68 1.29
N LEU A 374 8.29 9.65 2.10
CA LEU A 374 8.31 8.28 1.64
C LEU A 374 7.21 7.50 2.33
N ALA A 375 6.42 6.79 1.54
CA ALA A 375 5.46 5.80 2.02
C ALA A 375 5.76 4.47 1.35
N ALA A 376 5.96 3.41 2.14
CA ALA A 376 6.33 2.11 1.61
C ALA A 376 5.59 0.97 2.31
N LEU A 377 5.27 -0.05 1.51
CA LEU A 377 4.81 -1.35 1.96
C LEU A 377 5.97 -2.33 1.85
N LYS A 378 6.32 -2.98 2.96
CA LYS A 378 7.22 -4.12 3.01
C LYS A 378 6.40 -5.40 3.17
N THR A 379 6.69 -6.42 2.36
CA THR A 379 6.08 -7.75 2.47
C THR A 379 7.17 -8.76 2.79
N PHE A 380 7.16 -9.29 3.99
CA PHE A 380 8.17 -10.24 4.47
C PHE A 380 7.94 -11.62 3.81
N VAL A 381 8.96 -12.08 3.08
CA VAL A 381 9.02 -13.41 2.46
C VAL A 381 9.63 -14.41 3.44
N THR A 382 10.61 -13.95 4.21
CA THR A 382 11.21 -14.66 5.34
C THR A 382 11.29 -13.71 6.54
N ASP A 383 11.87 -14.14 7.63
CA ASP A 383 12.11 -13.27 8.81
C ASP A 383 13.01 -12.07 8.48
N SER A 384 13.87 -12.19 7.47
CA SER A 384 14.85 -11.19 7.08
C SER A 384 14.58 -10.59 5.70
N LEU A 385 14.23 -11.41 4.70
CA LEU A 385 14.01 -10.96 3.33
C LEU A 385 12.61 -10.40 3.17
N PHE A 386 12.49 -9.22 2.58
CA PHE A 386 11.20 -8.61 2.24
C PHE A 386 11.21 -7.94 0.86
N MET A 387 10.05 -7.92 0.24
CA MET A 387 9.76 -7.09 -0.93
C MET A 387 9.42 -5.69 -0.47
N HIS A 388 9.86 -4.68 -1.22
CA HIS A 388 9.62 -3.27 -0.97
C HIS A 388 8.87 -2.63 -2.14
N VAL A 389 7.77 -1.97 -1.83
CA VAL A 389 7.05 -1.11 -2.78
C VAL A 389 6.88 0.24 -2.10
N GLY A 390 7.55 1.26 -2.60
CA GLY A 390 7.56 2.58 -2.00
C GLY A 390 7.23 3.68 -3.00
N LEU A 391 6.58 4.73 -2.52
CA LEU A 391 6.40 5.99 -3.22
C LEU A 391 7.25 7.04 -2.51
N LYS A 392 8.19 7.65 -3.24
CA LYS A 392 8.92 8.83 -2.80
C LYS A 392 8.33 10.05 -3.50
N VAL A 393 7.92 11.04 -2.72
CA VAL A 393 7.37 12.32 -3.17
C VAL A 393 8.31 13.41 -2.71
N CYS A 394 8.83 14.19 -3.63
CA CYS A 394 9.68 15.34 -3.32
C CYS A 394 8.87 16.64 -3.40
N ASP A 395 9.35 17.67 -2.70
CA ASP A 395 8.73 19.00 -2.67
C ASP A 395 8.76 19.69 -4.04
N THR A 396 9.72 19.29 -4.89
CA THR A 396 9.80 19.67 -6.29
C THR A 396 8.97 18.71 -7.13
N GLU A 397 8.04 19.22 -7.95
CA GLU A 397 7.05 18.45 -8.73
C GLU A 397 7.66 17.36 -9.65
N SER A 398 8.96 17.44 -9.93
CA SER A 398 9.65 16.64 -10.94
C SER A 398 10.20 15.29 -10.49
N SER A 399 10.04 14.89 -9.20
CA SER A 399 10.74 13.69 -8.72
C SER A 399 9.90 12.69 -7.91
N ASN A 400 8.63 12.50 -8.29
CA ASN A 400 7.79 11.47 -7.71
C ASN A 400 8.14 10.08 -8.29
N ASN A 401 8.52 9.15 -7.43
CA ASN A 401 9.00 7.85 -7.87
C ASN A 401 8.29 6.69 -7.16
N LEU A 402 7.68 5.79 -7.95
CA LEU A 402 7.24 4.48 -7.46
C LEU A 402 8.41 3.51 -7.50
N LEU A 403 8.99 3.19 -6.34
CA LEU A 403 10.19 2.38 -6.18
C LEU A 403 9.82 0.93 -5.84
N LEU A 404 10.31 -0.01 -6.62
CA LEU A 404 10.11 -1.44 -6.44
C LEU A 404 11.45 -2.10 -6.13
N GLY A 405 11.51 -2.96 -5.11
CA GLY A 405 12.79 -3.57 -4.73
C GLY A 405 12.71 -4.66 -3.70
N LEU A 406 13.87 -5.00 -3.19
CA LEU A 406 14.07 -6.00 -2.15
C LEU A 406 14.84 -5.37 -1.00
N GLY A 407 14.56 -5.84 0.21
CA GLY A 407 15.28 -5.44 1.40
C GLY A 407 15.63 -6.63 2.28
N TRP A 408 16.65 -6.43 3.07
CA TRP A 408 17.10 -7.39 4.06
C TRP A 408 17.14 -6.74 5.44
N ARG A 409 16.56 -7.42 6.43
CA ARG A 409 16.55 -7.04 7.85
C ARG A 409 17.54 -7.90 8.63
N PHE A 410 18.46 -7.23 9.30
CA PHE A 410 19.48 -7.82 10.16
C PHE A 410 19.12 -7.76 11.64
#